data_f86110419fdcf30b4c5a4e4a94175758
#
_entry.id   f86110419fdcf30b4c5a4e4a94175758
#
_cell.length_a   1.000
_cell.length_b   1.000
_cell.length_c   1.000
_cell.angle_alpha   90.00
_cell.angle_beta   90.00
_cell.angle_gamma   90.00
#
_symmetry.space_group_name_H-M   'P 1'
#
loop_
_entity.id
_entity.type
_entity.pdbx_description
1 polymer ?
#
loop_
_entity_poly.entity_id
_entity_poly.type
_entity_poly.pdbx_seq_one_letter_code
_entity_poly.pdbx_strand_id
1 'polypeptide(L)'
;MQLRNGRPTDTTGRLDKEIRTYDFLDKLGIEYQRIDHEAAFTMEVCEEIDKTLGATICKNLFLCNRQKTDFYLLMIPGDKTFKTKELSHQIGSARLSFASPQDMEKYLDITPGSVSVMGLMNDHDNAVRLLVDEDVLKGEWVGCHPCINTSSLRIKTKDMFGPVIKAMHHDMTVVKLTGEA
;
A
#
# COMPACT_ATOMS: atom_id res chain seq x y z
N MET A 1 18.07 7.31 10.62
CA MET A 1 17.46 6.56 9.49
C MET A 1 18.36 6.66 8.28
N GLN A 2 18.52 5.59 7.55
CA GLN A 2 19.40 5.53 6.39
C GLN A 2 18.72 4.79 5.25
N LEU A 3 18.75 5.38 4.06
CA LEU A 3 18.26 4.75 2.83
C LEU A 3 19.24 3.65 2.39
N ARG A 4 18.72 2.44 2.20
CA ARG A 4 19.50 1.27 1.80
C ARG A 4 18.93 0.68 0.51
N ASN A 5 19.78 0.08 -0.28
CA ASN A 5 19.35 -0.60 -1.51
C ASN A 5 18.88 -2.02 -1.18
N GLY A 6 17.68 -2.36 -1.64
CA GLY A 6 17.19 -3.71 -1.60
C GLY A 6 16.88 -4.24 -0.20
N ARG A 7 16.85 -5.55 -0.13
CA ARG A 7 16.50 -6.29 1.08
C ARG A 7 17.62 -6.25 2.13
N PRO A 8 17.28 -6.45 3.42
CA PRO A 8 18.30 -6.55 4.46
C PRO A 8 19.14 -7.81 4.27
N THR A 9 20.43 -7.69 4.55
CA THR A 9 21.36 -8.84 4.50
C THR A 9 21.12 -9.78 5.68
N ASP A 10 20.73 -9.24 6.83
CA ASP A 10 20.37 -10.02 8.02
C ASP A 10 18.85 -9.95 8.21
N THR A 11 18.20 -11.12 8.11
CA THR A 11 16.75 -11.25 8.23
C THR A 11 16.28 -11.78 9.57
N THR A 12 17.21 -11.94 10.53
CA THR A 12 16.89 -12.42 11.88
C THR A 12 15.84 -11.54 12.54
N GLY A 13 14.76 -12.16 13.05
CA GLY A 13 13.67 -11.46 13.73
C GLY A 13 12.66 -10.78 12.81
N ARG A 14 12.84 -10.88 11.50
CA ARG A 14 11.87 -10.30 10.54
C ARG A 14 10.75 -11.29 10.23
N LEU A 15 9.55 -10.76 9.99
CA LEU A 15 8.37 -11.59 9.73
C LEU A 15 8.40 -12.16 8.30
N ASP A 16 7.80 -13.33 8.12
CA ASP A 16 7.71 -14.00 6.83
C ASP A 16 7.05 -13.12 5.76
N LYS A 17 6.01 -12.39 6.12
CA LYS A 17 5.32 -11.51 5.18
C LYS A 17 6.19 -10.37 4.66
N GLU A 18 7.11 -9.87 5.47
CA GLU A 18 8.12 -8.91 5.04
C GLU A 18 9.10 -9.56 4.05
N ILE A 19 9.64 -10.72 4.40
CA ILE A 19 10.59 -11.45 3.57
C ILE A 19 9.96 -11.85 2.23
N ARG A 20 8.71 -12.30 2.22
CA ARG A 20 8.00 -12.63 0.98
C ARG A 20 7.87 -11.42 0.06
N THR A 21 7.71 -10.23 0.61
CA THR A 21 7.67 -9.00 -0.18
C THR A 21 9.00 -8.78 -0.92
N TYR A 22 10.11 -8.94 -0.23
CA TYR A 22 11.43 -8.81 -0.86
C TYR A 22 11.67 -9.91 -1.89
N ASP A 23 11.34 -11.15 -1.56
CA ASP A 23 11.46 -12.27 -2.51
C ASP A 23 10.66 -12.02 -3.78
N PHE A 24 9.45 -11.51 -3.65
CA PHE A 24 8.58 -11.18 -4.78
C PHE A 24 9.20 -10.11 -5.69
N LEU A 25 9.67 -9.01 -5.09
CA LEU A 25 10.28 -7.92 -5.85
C LEU A 25 11.60 -8.34 -6.50
N ASP A 26 12.42 -9.11 -5.79
CA ASP A 26 13.69 -9.60 -6.31
C ASP A 26 13.50 -10.58 -7.47
N LYS A 27 12.51 -11.45 -7.37
CA LYS A 27 12.17 -12.39 -8.43
C LYS A 27 11.73 -11.69 -9.73
N LEU A 28 11.06 -10.54 -9.58
CA LEU A 28 10.66 -9.72 -10.73
C LEU A 28 11.79 -8.85 -11.27
N GLY A 29 12.91 -8.75 -10.56
CA GLY A 29 13.99 -7.84 -10.92
C GLY A 29 13.66 -6.37 -10.69
N ILE A 30 12.75 -6.08 -9.77
CA ILE A 30 12.35 -4.70 -9.43
C ILE A 30 13.35 -4.09 -8.47
N GLU A 31 13.84 -2.90 -8.83
CA GLU A 31 14.72 -2.11 -7.97
C GLU A 31 13.89 -1.36 -6.92
N TYR A 32 14.35 -1.40 -5.68
CA TYR A 32 13.72 -0.68 -4.57
C TYR A 32 14.76 -0.29 -3.53
N GLN A 33 14.47 0.76 -2.79
CA GLN A 33 15.27 1.18 -1.64
C GLN A 33 14.41 1.06 -0.38
N ARG A 34 15.08 0.88 0.75
CA ARG A 34 14.44 0.57 2.02
C ARG A 34 14.98 1.46 3.13
N ILE A 35 14.11 1.84 4.03
CA ILE A 35 14.45 2.45 5.32
C ILE A 35 13.87 1.55 6.40
N ASP A 36 14.68 1.20 7.38
CA ASP A 36 14.20 0.57 8.61
C ASP A 36 14.00 1.64 9.67
N HIS A 37 12.90 1.55 10.41
CA HIS A 37 12.52 2.52 11.43
C HIS A 37 11.62 1.87 12.46
N GLU A 38 11.38 2.57 13.56
CA GLU A 38 10.36 2.15 14.51
C GLU A 38 8.97 2.44 13.94
N ALA A 39 7.96 1.77 14.49
CA ALA A 39 6.57 2.05 14.10
C ALA A 39 6.26 3.53 14.32
N ALA A 40 5.81 4.21 13.27
CA ALA A 40 5.59 5.65 13.29
C ALA A 40 4.21 5.97 13.86
N PHE A 41 4.19 6.60 15.04
CA PHE A 41 2.95 7.01 15.71
C PHE A 41 2.74 8.52 15.72
N THR A 42 3.73 9.31 15.27
CA THR A 42 3.63 10.77 15.22
C THR A 42 3.83 11.28 13.80
N MET A 43 3.27 12.45 13.50
CA MET A 43 3.44 13.09 12.20
C MET A 43 4.89 13.45 11.92
N GLU A 44 5.62 13.90 12.96
CA GLU A 44 7.04 14.27 12.80
C GLU A 44 7.89 13.08 12.35
N VAL A 45 7.66 11.90 12.91
CA VAL A 45 8.37 10.68 12.51
C VAL A 45 7.99 10.28 11.07
N CYS A 46 6.71 10.40 10.70
CA CYS A 46 6.26 10.14 9.33
C CYS A 46 6.92 11.07 8.33
N GLU A 47 7.01 12.36 8.65
CA GLU A 47 7.69 13.35 7.80
C GLU A 47 9.16 13.04 7.64
N GLU A 48 9.83 12.63 8.71
CA GLU A 48 11.23 12.23 8.65
C GLU A 48 11.43 11.01 7.76
N ILE A 49 10.54 10.03 7.85
CA ILE A 49 10.56 8.85 6.98
C ILE A 49 10.41 9.25 5.52
N ASP A 50 9.41 10.06 5.20
CA ASP A 50 9.16 10.53 3.85
C ASP A 50 10.36 11.30 3.29
N LYS A 51 10.95 12.16 4.10
CA LYS A 51 12.12 12.96 3.71
C LYS A 51 13.33 12.07 3.42
N THR A 52 13.61 11.11 4.27
CA THR A 52 14.75 10.19 4.11
C THR A 52 14.51 9.26 2.92
N LEU A 53 13.29 8.80 2.74
CA LEU A 53 12.91 7.93 1.63
C LEU A 53 12.95 8.67 0.29
N GLY A 54 12.70 9.97 0.28
CA GLY A 54 12.60 10.76 -0.94
C GLY A 54 11.32 10.47 -1.70
N ALA A 55 10.29 9.99 -1.02
CA ALA A 55 8.98 9.70 -1.58
C ALA A 55 7.94 9.80 -0.46
N THR A 56 6.75 10.26 -0.78
CA THR A 56 5.65 10.28 0.17
C THR A 56 5.02 8.89 0.26
N ILE A 57 4.89 8.38 1.49
CA ILE A 57 4.15 7.14 1.71
C ILE A 57 2.67 7.42 1.54
N CYS A 58 2.04 6.69 0.63
CA CYS A 58 0.60 6.79 0.42
C CYS A 58 -0.16 6.17 1.59
N LYS A 59 -1.32 6.74 1.91
CA LYS A 59 -2.29 6.02 2.72
C LYS A 59 -2.81 4.85 1.90
N ASN A 60 -2.85 3.69 2.53
CA ASN A 60 -3.46 2.49 1.95
C ASN A 60 -4.66 2.15 2.83
N LEU A 61 -5.85 2.23 2.26
CA LEU A 61 -7.10 2.07 2.99
C LEU A 61 -7.84 0.83 2.50
N PHE A 62 -8.13 -0.08 3.41
CA PHE A 62 -8.84 -1.31 3.08
C PHE A 62 -10.32 -1.16 3.42
N LEU A 63 -11.15 -1.24 2.39
CA LEU A 63 -12.57 -0.89 2.44
C LEU A 63 -13.43 -2.04 1.97
N CYS A 64 -14.69 -2.06 2.41
CA CYS A 64 -15.67 -3.03 1.94
C CYS A 64 -17.07 -2.42 1.93
N ASN A 65 -17.96 -3.08 1.18
CA ASN A 65 -19.39 -2.76 1.24
C ASN A 65 -20.01 -3.38 2.51
N ARG A 66 -21.26 -3.01 2.79
CA ARG A 66 -21.96 -3.47 3.99
C ARG A 66 -22.12 -5.00 4.04
N GLN A 67 -22.35 -5.60 2.89
CA GLN A 67 -22.54 -7.07 2.78
C GLN A 67 -21.23 -7.85 2.87
N LYS A 68 -20.08 -7.16 2.84
CA LYS A 68 -18.74 -7.77 2.81
C LYS A 68 -18.56 -8.74 1.63
N THR A 69 -19.13 -8.37 0.50
CA THR A 69 -19.00 -9.09 -0.78
C THR A 69 -17.99 -8.45 -1.69
N ASP A 70 -17.75 -7.13 -1.54
CA ASP A 70 -16.82 -6.38 -2.36
C ASP A 70 -15.77 -5.70 -1.48
N PHE A 71 -14.50 -5.93 -1.79
CA PHE A 71 -13.37 -5.37 -1.05
C PHE A 71 -12.53 -4.51 -1.97
N TYR A 72 -11.99 -3.42 -1.42
CA TYR A 72 -11.21 -2.44 -2.16
C TYR A 72 -9.98 -2.05 -1.35
N LEU A 73 -8.85 -1.93 -2.02
CA LEU A 73 -7.66 -1.29 -1.48
C LEU A 73 -7.46 0.02 -2.20
N LEU A 74 -7.54 1.13 -1.48
CA LEU A 74 -7.35 2.46 -2.04
C LEU A 74 -5.96 2.99 -1.69
N MET A 75 -5.22 3.41 -2.70
CA MET A 75 -3.99 4.19 -2.52
C MET A 75 -4.31 5.66 -2.76
N ILE A 76 -4.06 6.49 -1.76
CA ILE A 76 -4.37 7.93 -1.79
C ILE A 76 -3.18 8.70 -1.19
N PRO A 77 -2.82 9.90 -1.69
CA PRO A 77 -1.76 10.69 -1.07
C PRO A 77 -2.00 10.93 0.42
N GLY A 78 -0.93 10.88 1.21
CA GLY A 78 -1.04 10.97 2.66
C GLY A 78 -1.64 12.28 3.16
N ASP A 79 -1.50 13.37 2.40
CA ASP A 79 -2.04 14.70 2.74
C ASP A 79 -3.47 14.96 2.24
N LYS A 80 -4.01 14.05 1.44
CA LYS A 80 -5.37 14.21 0.90
C LYS A 80 -6.40 13.61 1.87
N THR A 81 -7.45 14.38 2.18
CA THR A 81 -8.54 13.92 3.04
C THR A 81 -9.38 12.87 2.31
N PHE A 82 -9.65 11.75 2.97
CA PHE A 82 -10.47 10.69 2.40
C PHE A 82 -11.92 10.82 2.87
N LYS A 83 -12.85 10.75 1.90
CA LYS A 83 -14.30 10.72 2.14
C LYS A 83 -14.90 9.49 1.46
N THR A 84 -15.48 8.60 2.24
CA THR A 84 -16.08 7.36 1.71
C THR A 84 -17.18 7.64 0.69
N LYS A 85 -17.97 8.68 0.92
CA LYS A 85 -19.07 9.07 0.03
C LYS A 85 -18.56 9.48 -1.35
N GLU A 86 -17.47 10.25 -1.41
CA GLU A 86 -16.86 10.65 -2.67
C GLU A 86 -16.41 9.43 -3.47
N LEU A 87 -15.73 8.51 -2.80
CA LEU A 87 -15.24 7.29 -3.45
C LEU A 87 -16.38 6.40 -3.93
N SER A 88 -17.35 6.10 -3.07
CA SER A 88 -18.46 5.21 -3.45
C SER A 88 -19.29 5.78 -4.60
N HIS A 89 -19.49 7.09 -4.63
CA HIS A 89 -20.16 7.76 -5.75
C HIS A 89 -19.37 7.60 -7.05
N GLN A 90 -18.06 7.79 -6.99
CA GLN A 90 -17.21 7.76 -8.19
C GLN A 90 -17.10 6.37 -8.80
N ILE A 91 -17.02 5.32 -7.98
CA ILE A 91 -16.92 3.94 -8.48
C ILE A 91 -18.28 3.27 -8.67
N GLY A 92 -19.37 3.98 -8.36
CA GLY A 92 -20.73 3.44 -8.51
C GLY A 92 -21.06 2.31 -7.54
N SER A 93 -20.43 2.29 -6.35
CA SER A 93 -20.67 1.28 -5.35
C SER A 93 -21.72 1.71 -4.32
N ALA A 94 -22.21 0.74 -3.55
CA ALA A 94 -22.94 1.02 -2.33
C ALA A 94 -22.00 1.69 -1.31
N ARG A 95 -22.56 2.16 -0.19
CA ARG A 95 -21.77 2.78 0.88
C ARG A 95 -20.63 1.89 1.34
N LEU A 96 -19.44 2.46 1.40
CA LEU A 96 -18.23 1.77 1.85
C LEU A 96 -17.92 2.10 3.31
N SER A 97 -17.27 1.16 3.98
CA SER A 97 -16.72 1.34 5.31
C SER A 97 -15.34 0.68 5.37
N PHE A 98 -14.60 0.95 6.43
CA PHE A 98 -13.32 0.28 6.64
C PHE A 98 -13.56 -1.19 6.94
N ALA A 99 -12.80 -2.06 6.27
CA ALA A 99 -12.86 -3.49 6.52
C ALA A 99 -12.28 -3.82 7.91
N SER A 100 -12.72 -4.94 8.47
CA SER A 100 -12.27 -5.36 9.79
C SER A 100 -10.82 -5.84 9.79
N PRO A 101 -10.13 -5.83 10.96
CA PRO A 101 -8.81 -6.44 11.07
C PRO A 101 -8.79 -7.91 10.66
N GLN A 102 -9.87 -8.65 10.91
CA GLN A 102 -10.01 -10.05 10.53
C GLN A 102 -10.02 -10.22 9.01
N ASP A 103 -10.75 -9.36 8.29
CA ASP A 103 -10.80 -9.38 6.84
C ASP A 103 -9.46 -8.93 6.24
N MET A 104 -8.81 -7.96 6.86
CA MET A 104 -7.48 -7.50 6.44
C MET A 104 -6.46 -8.64 6.50
N GLU A 105 -6.47 -9.42 7.58
CA GLU A 105 -5.60 -10.58 7.71
C GLU A 105 -5.96 -11.67 6.70
N LYS A 106 -7.26 -11.93 6.53
CA LYS A 106 -7.75 -12.96 5.62
C LYS A 106 -7.35 -12.71 4.16
N TYR A 107 -7.51 -11.48 3.68
CA TYR A 107 -7.29 -11.16 2.27
C TYR A 107 -5.88 -10.68 1.96
N LEU A 108 -5.26 -9.95 2.87
CA LEU A 108 -3.99 -9.29 2.62
C LEU A 108 -2.83 -9.85 3.47
N ASP A 109 -3.12 -10.64 4.48
CA ASP A 109 -2.13 -11.11 5.48
C ASP A 109 -1.39 -9.94 6.16
N ILE A 110 -2.14 -8.89 6.50
CA ILE A 110 -1.61 -7.67 7.10
C ILE A 110 -2.42 -7.32 8.33
N THR A 111 -1.77 -6.69 9.31
CA THR A 111 -2.41 -6.15 10.51
C THR A 111 -2.67 -4.65 10.36
N PRO A 112 -3.61 -4.08 11.13
CA PRO A 112 -3.84 -2.63 11.13
C PRO A 112 -2.56 -1.83 11.39
N GLY A 113 -2.39 -0.73 10.67
CA GLY A 113 -1.18 0.09 10.73
C GLY A 113 -0.10 -0.31 9.74
N SER A 114 -0.21 -1.46 9.10
CA SER A 114 0.77 -1.98 8.14
C SER A 114 0.19 -2.17 6.73
N VAL A 115 -1.02 -1.67 6.48
CA VAL A 115 -1.70 -1.87 5.19
C VAL A 115 -0.83 -1.40 4.04
N SER A 116 -0.72 -2.25 3.03
CA SER A 116 0.15 -2.01 1.88
C SER A 116 -0.42 -2.65 0.62
N VAL A 117 -0.19 -1.99 -0.50
CA VAL A 117 -0.47 -2.54 -1.83
C VAL A 117 0.22 -3.90 -2.03
N MET A 118 1.36 -4.11 -1.39
CA MET A 118 2.08 -5.37 -1.48
C MET A 118 1.30 -6.56 -0.89
N GLY A 119 0.32 -6.31 -0.04
CA GLY A 119 -0.58 -7.35 0.46
C GLY A 119 -1.41 -8.01 -0.63
N LEU A 120 -1.55 -7.38 -1.79
CA LEU A 120 -2.28 -7.97 -2.92
C LEU A 120 -1.63 -9.25 -3.45
N MET A 121 -0.36 -9.49 -3.15
CA MET A 121 0.27 -10.77 -3.51
C MET A 121 -0.35 -11.97 -2.78
N ASN A 122 -1.06 -11.72 -1.68
CA ASN A 122 -1.75 -12.75 -0.89
C ASN A 122 -3.21 -12.93 -1.31
N ASP A 123 -3.74 -12.05 -2.16
CA ASP A 123 -5.12 -12.12 -2.67
C ASP A 123 -5.18 -12.94 -3.95
N HIS A 124 -5.07 -14.25 -3.80
CA HIS A 124 -5.00 -15.18 -4.94
C HIS A 124 -6.32 -15.32 -5.70
N ASP A 125 -7.44 -14.98 -5.08
CA ASP A 125 -8.77 -15.08 -5.68
C ASP A 125 -9.24 -13.79 -6.33
N ASN A 126 -8.40 -12.75 -6.36
CA ASN A 126 -8.76 -11.41 -6.84
C ASN A 126 -10.02 -10.86 -6.16
N ALA A 127 -10.14 -11.10 -4.87
CA ALA A 127 -11.27 -10.63 -4.09
C ALA A 127 -11.18 -9.12 -3.80
N VAL A 128 -9.98 -8.54 -3.82
CA VAL A 128 -9.72 -7.14 -3.53
C VAL A 128 -9.44 -6.38 -4.83
N ARG A 129 -10.19 -5.31 -5.05
CA ARG A 129 -9.99 -4.42 -6.20
C ARG A 129 -9.07 -3.27 -5.80
N LEU A 130 -8.06 -3.00 -6.62
CA LEU A 130 -7.12 -1.92 -6.40
C LEU A 130 -7.66 -0.61 -7.01
N LEU A 131 -7.78 0.41 -6.17
CA LEU A 131 -8.14 1.76 -6.58
C LEU A 131 -6.96 2.67 -6.29
N VAL A 132 -6.60 3.53 -7.25
CA VAL A 132 -5.45 4.43 -7.11
C VAL A 132 -5.90 5.85 -7.44
N ASP A 133 -5.72 6.76 -6.49
CA ASP A 133 -5.97 8.18 -6.75
C ASP A 133 -4.97 8.69 -7.78
N GLU A 134 -5.43 9.51 -8.73
CA GLU A 134 -4.62 9.99 -9.85
C GLU A 134 -3.33 10.71 -9.41
N ASP A 135 -3.36 11.36 -8.26
CA ASP A 135 -2.18 12.10 -7.77
C ASP A 135 -1.04 11.17 -7.32
N VAL A 136 -1.36 9.93 -6.94
CA VAL A 136 -0.33 8.92 -6.64
C VAL A 136 0.52 8.61 -7.88
N LEU A 137 -0.09 8.67 -9.06
CA LEU A 137 0.56 8.35 -10.32
C LEU A 137 1.49 9.46 -10.83
N LYS A 138 1.39 10.67 -10.28
CA LYS A 138 2.17 11.82 -10.73
C LYS A 138 3.61 11.85 -10.22
N GLY A 139 3.88 11.19 -9.09
CA GLY A 139 5.22 11.12 -8.53
C GLY A 139 6.11 10.11 -9.26
N GLU A 140 7.41 10.30 -9.21
CA GLU A 140 8.38 9.34 -9.76
C GLU A 140 8.45 8.07 -8.94
N TRP A 141 8.23 8.20 -7.62
CA TRP A 141 8.36 7.14 -6.64
C TRP A 141 7.07 6.94 -5.87
N VAL A 142 6.81 5.70 -5.50
CA VAL A 142 5.72 5.33 -4.59
C VAL A 142 6.33 4.76 -3.32
N GLY A 143 5.94 5.33 -2.17
CA GLY A 143 6.33 4.82 -0.87
C GLY A 143 5.29 3.85 -0.33
N CYS A 144 5.72 2.70 0.15
CA CYS A 144 4.84 1.70 0.75
C CYS A 144 5.55 0.87 1.82
N HIS A 145 4.77 0.20 2.64
CA HIS A 145 5.32 -0.76 3.61
C HIS A 145 5.52 -2.14 2.97
N PRO A 146 6.56 -2.88 3.35
CA PRO A 146 6.69 -4.28 2.95
C PRO A 146 5.85 -5.20 3.87
N CYS A 147 4.55 -4.91 3.97
CA CYS A 147 3.56 -5.63 4.79
C CYS A 147 3.81 -5.58 6.30
N ILE A 148 4.74 -4.75 6.74
CA ILE A 148 5.01 -4.44 8.17
C ILE A 148 5.25 -2.94 8.30
N ASN A 149 5.13 -2.40 9.50
CA ASN A 149 5.23 -0.95 9.73
C ASN A 149 6.55 -0.48 10.34
N THR A 150 7.57 -1.35 10.33
CA THR A 150 8.91 -1.03 10.82
C THR A 150 9.94 -0.89 9.71
N SER A 151 9.46 -0.92 8.48
CA SER A 151 10.24 -0.60 7.28
C SER A 151 9.35 0.11 6.27
N SER A 152 9.97 0.88 5.40
CA SER A 152 9.28 1.54 4.28
C SER A 152 10.14 1.41 3.03
N LEU A 153 9.48 1.19 1.91
CA LEU A 153 10.11 1.03 0.60
C LEU A 153 9.72 2.18 -0.30
N ARG A 154 10.62 2.51 -1.23
CA ARG A 154 10.23 3.28 -2.43
C ARG A 154 10.46 2.42 -3.66
N ILE A 155 9.49 2.47 -4.55
CA ILE A 155 9.51 1.75 -5.82
C ILE A 155 9.13 2.77 -6.89
N LYS A 156 9.75 2.70 -8.06
CA LYS A 156 9.36 3.58 -9.17
C LYS A 156 7.89 3.39 -9.49
N THR A 157 7.19 4.51 -9.68
CA THR A 157 5.74 4.50 -9.98
C THR A 157 5.42 3.63 -11.19
N LYS A 158 6.24 3.73 -12.25
CA LYS A 158 6.07 2.92 -13.46
C LYS A 158 6.23 1.42 -13.19
N ASP A 159 7.10 1.04 -12.26
CA ASP A 159 7.32 -0.36 -11.91
C ASP A 159 6.18 -0.89 -11.04
N MET A 160 5.74 -0.10 -10.05
CA MET A 160 4.63 -0.47 -9.18
C MET A 160 3.35 -0.72 -9.97
N PHE A 161 2.96 0.22 -10.83
CA PHE A 161 1.70 0.18 -11.57
C PHE A 161 1.82 -0.48 -12.95
N GLY A 162 2.94 -1.08 -13.24
CA GLY A 162 3.17 -1.93 -14.41
C GLY A 162 3.44 -3.37 -13.97
N PRO A 163 4.70 -3.80 -13.98
CA PRO A 163 5.03 -5.20 -13.70
C PRO A 163 4.64 -5.70 -12.31
N VAL A 164 4.70 -4.85 -11.27
CA VAL A 164 4.44 -5.30 -9.90
C VAL A 164 2.98 -5.72 -9.71
N ILE A 165 2.01 -4.85 -10.03
CA ILE A 165 0.60 -5.21 -9.86
C ILE A 165 0.18 -6.33 -10.81
N LYS A 166 0.75 -6.39 -12.02
CA LYS A 166 0.47 -7.47 -12.97
C LYS A 166 0.94 -8.82 -12.44
N ALA A 167 2.11 -8.87 -11.82
CA ALA A 167 2.63 -10.10 -11.23
C ALA A 167 1.80 -10.55 -10.02
N MET A 168 1.10 -9.63 -9.38
CA MET A 168 0.12 -9.94 -8.32
C MET A 168 -1.27 -10.27 -8.90
N HIS A 169 -1.40 -10.32 -10.23
CA HIS A 169 -2.66 -10.59 -10.95
C HIS A 169 -3.76 -9.56 -10.66
N HIS A 170 -3.37 -8.30 -10.49
CA HIS A 170 -4.29 -7.20 -10.25
C HIS A 170 -4.17 -6.12 -11.30
N ASP A 171 -5.30 -5.50 -11.62
CA ASP A 171 -5.38 -4.26 -12.39
C ASP A 171 -5.74 -3.11 -11.44
N MET A 172 -5.46 -1.88 -11.84
CA MET A 172 -5.86 -0.72 -11.06
C MET A 172 -7.03 0.00 -11.74
N THR A 173 -7.89 0.58 -10.90
CA THR A 173 -8.88 1.57 -11.32
C THR A 173 -8.42 2.91 -10.80
N VAL A 174 -8.25 3.89 -11.70
CA VAL A 174 -7.84 5.25 -11.33
C VAL A 174 -9.06 6.03 -10.89
N VAL A 175 -8.95 6.71 -9.75
CA VAL A 175 -9.99 7.57 -9.21
C VAL A 175 -9.46 8.99 -9.04
N LYS A 176 -10.37 9.97 -8.99
CA LYS A 176 -10.04 11.39 -8.83
C LYS A 176 -10.70 11.91 -7.57
N LEU A 177 -9.98 11.85 -6.47
CA LEU A 177 -10.51 12.26 -5.18
C LEU A 177 -10.05 13.69 -4.86
N THR A 178 -10.99 14.51 -4.40
CA THR A 178 -10.73 15.92 -4.05
C THR A 178 -10.59 16.12 -2.55
N GLY A 179 -11.09 15.18 -1.74
CA GLY A 179 -11.21 15.34 -0.30
C GLY A 179 -12.48 16.10 0.09
N GLU A 180 -13.35 16.40 -0.86
CA GLU A 180 -14.65 17.05 -0.66
C GLU A 180 -15.77 16.02 -0.73
N ALA A 181 -16.75 16.18 0.12
CA ALA A 181 -17.89 15.25 0.19
C ALA A 181 -18.90 15.48 -0.93
#